data_394151821ae8f8f7bbb1a4eb8dd3adbf
#
_entry.id   394151821ae8f8f7bbb1a4eb8dd3adbf
#
_cell.length_a   1.000
_cell.length_b   1.000
_cell.length_c   1.000
_cell.angle_alpha   90.00
_cell.angle_beta   90.00
_cell.angle_gamma   90.00
#
_symmetry.space_group_name_H-M   'P 1'
#
loop_
_entity.id
_entity.type
_entity.pdbx_description
1 polymer ?
#
loop_
_entity_poly.entity_id
_entity_poly.type
_entity_poly.pdbx_seq_one_letter_code
_entity_poly.pdbx_strand_id
1 'polypeptide(L)'
;ASGRFGVTSLYLSMADDLQIKMAQGAKPGEGGQLPANKVYPWIAELRHGTPGVGLISPPPHHDIYSIEDLKQLIFDLKRSNPSARVHVKLVSQSGIGAVATGVAKAKADVVLISGHDGGTGASPLNSLKHAGTPWEIGLAEAQQTLMVNNLRGRVTVQVDGQMKTGRDVVIAALLGAEEYGFATAPMVVSGCILMRVCHLDTCPVGVATQNPQLRERFTGKPEFVKTFFEYLAEEVREYLAELGFRTXX
;
A
#
# COMPACT_ATOMS: atom_id res chain seq x y z
N ALA A 1 -11.45 -2.82 -3.68
CA ALA A 1 -12.06 -2.28 -4.91
C ALA A 1 -11.15 -1.23 -5.52
N SER A 2 -11.33 -0.90 -6.77
CA SER A 2 -10.59 0.17 -7.42
C SER A 2 -11.58 1.24 -7.89
N GLY A 3 -11.05 2.42 -8.22
CA GLY A 3 -11.91 3.56 -8.51
C GLY A 3 -12.95 3.32 -9.57
N ARG A 4 -12.66 2.45 -10.53
CA ARG A 4 -13.60 2.15 -11.60
C ARG A 4 -14.39 0.86 -11.38
N PHE A 5 -14.01 0.04 -10.41
CA PHE A 5 -14.57 -1.29 -10.26
C PHE A 5 -14.85 -1.59 -8.79
N GLY A 6 -16.09 -1.42 -8.39
CA GLY A 6 -16.55 -1.88 -7.10
C GLY A 6 -16.58 -0.85 -5.97
N VAL A 7 -16.32 0.43 -6.25
CA VAL A 7 -16.42 1.47 -5.23
C VAL A 7 -17.85 2.02 -5.25
N THR A 8 -18.59 1.71 -4.20
CA THR A 8 -19.98 2.15 -4.04
C THR A 8 -20.08 3.00 -2.77
N SER A 9 -21.20 3.69 -2.61
CA SER A 9 -21.45 4.46 -1.39
C SER A 9 -21.40 3.55 -0.15
N LEU A 10 -21.99 2.37 -0.26
CA LEU A 10 -21.97 1.41 0.85
C LEU A 10 -20.53 0.99 1.20
N TYR A 11 -19.73 0.66 0.18
CA TYR A 11 -18.34 0.27 0.36
C TYR A 11 -17.58 1.36 1.12
N LEU A 12 -17.75 2.62 0.69
CA LEU A 12 -17.04 3.74 1.33
C LEU A 12 -17.51 3.95 2.77
N SER A 13 -18.82 3.83 3.02
CA SER A 13 -19.37 4.12 4.34
C SER A 13 -19.00 3.08 5.39
N MET A 14 -18.58 1.88 4.97
CA MET A 14 -18.24 0.80 5.91
C MET A 14 -16.76 0.74 6.25
N ALA A 15 -15.95 1.61 5.66
CA ALA A 15 -14.50 1.59 5.89
C ALA A 15 -14.11 2.38 7.13
N ASP A 16 -13.07 1.93 7.81
CA ASP A 16 -12.47 2.70 8.90
C ASP A 16 -11.52 3.76 8.35
N ASP A 17 -10.80 3.41 7.29
CA ASP A 17 -9.91 4.34 6.57
C ASP A 17 -10.15 4.16 5.08
N LEU A 18 -9.99 5.24 4.33
CA LEU A 18 -10.10 5.24 2.87
C LEU A 18 -8.74 5.59 2.29
N GLN A 19 -8.32 4.88 1.25
CA GLN A 19 -7.02 5.15 0.66
C GLN A 19 -7.13 5.42 -0.84
N ILE A 20 -6.62 6.56 -1.26
CA ILE A 20 -6.45 6.89 -2.67
C ILE A 20 -5.09 6.34 -3.09
N LYS A 21 -5.09 5.40 -4.01
CA LYS A 21 -3.86 4.80 -4.48
C LYS A 21 -3.45 5.46 -5.78
N MET A 22 -2.50 6.41 -5.69
CA MET A 22 -2.03 7.11 -6.87
C MET A 22 -1.13 6.22 -7.73
N ALA A 23 -0.34 5.35 -7.06
CA ALA A 23 0.60 4.48 -7.76
C ALA A 23 0.99 3.35 -6.84
N GLN A 24 1.68 2.34 -7.38
CA GLN A 24 2.26 1.30 -6.56
C GLN A 24 3.72 1.08 -6.97
N GLY A 25 4.51 0.52 -6.05
CA GLY A 25 5.95 0.47 -6.19
C GLY A 25 6.44 -0.16 -7.48
N ALA A 26 5.80 -1.24 -7.91
CA ALA A 26 6.25 -1.95 -9.11
C ALA A 26 5.90 -1.23 -10.41
N LYS A 27 4.93 -0.28 -10.38
CA LYS A 27 4.50 0.38 -11.60
C LYS A 27 3.95 1.78 -11.33
N PRO A 28 4.83 2.70 -10.92
CA PRO A 28 4.38 4.07 -10.67
C PRO A 28 3.78 4.69 -11.94
N GLY A 29 2.59 5.25 -11.80
CA GLY A 29 1.94 5.95 -12.90
C GLY A 29 1.30 5.10 -13.97
N GLU A 30 1.28 3.78 -13.81
CA GLU A 30 0.72 2.89 -14.84
C GLU A 30 -0.71 2.46 -14.57
N GLY A 31 -1.22 2.72 -13.37
CA GLY A 31 -2.57 2.31 -13.01
C GLY A 31 -2.66 0.86 -12.55
N GLY A 32 -3.87 0.41 -12.28
CA GLY A 32 -4.12 -0.92 -11.75
C GLY A 32 -4.53 -1.92 -12.82
N GLN A 33 -4.34 -3.20 -12.52
CA GLN A 33 -4.68 -4.26 -13.47
C GLN A 33 -5.02 -5.54 -12.72
N LEU A 34 -6.08 -6.20 -13.16
CA LEU A 34 -6.40 -7.56 -12.72
C LEU A 34 -6.51 -8.42 -13.98
N PRO A 35 -5.58 -9.38 -14.18
CA PRO A 35 -5.59 -10.18 -15.41
C PRO A 35 -6.89 -10.98 -15.58
N ALA A 36 -7.25 -11.25 -16.84
CA ALA A 36 -8.50 -11.91 -17.17
C ALA A 36 -8.65 -13.26 -16.47
N ASN A 37 -7.56 -14.02 -16.37
CA ASN A 37 -7.60 -15.36 -15.75
C ASN A 37 -7.86 -15.33 -14.25
N LYS A 38 -7.85 -14.16 -13.62
CA LYS A 38 -8.16 -14.01 -12.20
C LYS A 38 -9.56 -13.43 -11.97
N VAL A 39 -10.29 -13.11 -13.04
CA VAL A 39 -11.64 -12.55 -12.91
C VAL A 39 -12.67 -13.68 -12.95
N TYR A 40 -12.71 -14.47 -11.89
CA TYR A 40 -13.71 -15.52 -11.70
C TYR A 40 -15.09 -14.89 -11.54
N PRO A 41 -16.17 -15.67 -11.70
CA PRO A 41 -17.52 -15.09 -11.57
C PRO A 41 -17.75 -14.32 -10.27
N TRP A 42 -17.25 -14.83 -9.15
CA TRP A 42 -17.45 -14.15 -7.86
C TRP A 42 -16.60 -12.86 -7.77
N ILE A 43 -15.45 -12.83 -8.43
CA ILE A 43 -14.63 -11.61 -8.48
C ILE A 43 -15.31 -10.59 -9.39
N ALA A 44 -15.83 -11.04 -10.53
CA ALA A 44 -16.53 -10.14 -11.45
C ALA A 44 -17.74 -9.49 -10.77
N GLU A 45 -18.51 -10.27 -10.00
CA GLU A 45 -19.66 -9.73 -9.29
C GLU A 45 -19.21 -8.66 -8.29
N LEU A 46 -18.16 -8.95 -7.52
CA LEU A 46 -17.65 -8.02 -6.52
C LEU A 46 -17.11 -6.72 -7.15
N ARG A 47 -16.53 -6.82 -8.33
CA ARG A 47 -15.91 -5.68 -9.00
C ARG A 47 -16.80 -5.03 -10.05
N HIS A 48 -18.04 -5.52 -10.20
CA HIS A 48 -18.99 -5.01 -11.22
C HIS A 48 -18.42 -5.15 -12.63
N GLY A 49 -17.80 -6.31 -12.90
CA GLY A 49 -17.19 -6.59 -14.20
C GLY A 49 -17.77 -7.83 -14.84
N THR A 50 -17.11 -8.31 -15.88
CA THR A 50 -17.51 -9.51 -16.62
C THR A 50 -16.53 -10.64 -16.36
N PRO A 51 -17.01 -11.85 -16.04
CA PRO A 51 -16.09 -12.97 -15.79
C PRO A 51 -15.17 -13.23 -16.98
N GLY A 52 -13.90 -13.47 -16.70
CA GLY A 52 -12.92 -13.78 -17.72
C GLY A 52 -12.42 -12.60 -18.52
N VAL A 53 -12.86 -11.40 -18.21
CA VAL A 53 -12.40 -10.17 -18.88
C VAL A 53 -11.52 -9.39 -17.91
N GLY A 54 -10.30 -9.07 -18.32
CA GLY A 54 -9.37 -8.34 -17.47
C GLY A 54 -9.88 -6.96 -17.10
N LEU A 55 -9.57 -6.52 -15.89
CA LEU A 55 -9.96 -5.21 -15.41
C LEU A 55 -8.74 -4.29 -15.40
N ILE A 56 -8.87 -3.13 -16.04
CA ILE A 56 -7.78 -2.15 -16.15
C ILE A 56 -8.27 -0.82 -15.60
N SER A 57 -7.53 -0.30 -14.63
CA SER A 57 -7.78 1.02 -14.07
C SER A 57 -6.67 1.94 -14.61
N PRO A 58 -7.02 2.98 -15.37
CA PRO A 58 -5.97 3.80 -15.98
C PRO A 58 -5.14 4.55 -14.94
N PRO A 59 -3.98 5.06 -15.34
CA PRO A 59 -3.14 5.82 -14.42
C PRO A 59 -3.89 7.06 -13.89
N PRO A 60 -3.45 7.57 -12.72
CA PRO A 60 -4.13 8.71 -12.12
C PRO A 60 -4.23 9.94 -13.03
N HIS A 61 -3.24 10.15 -13.91
CA HIS A 61 -3.26 11.32 -14.78
C HIS A 61 -4.40 11.29 -15.80
N HIS A 62 -5.11 10.20 -15.92
CA HIS A 62 -6.32 10.13 -16.75
C HIS A 62 -7.59 10.51 -15.99
N ASP A 63 -7.50 10.61 -14.67
CA ASP A 63 -8.65 10.93 -13.82
C ASP A 63 -8.38 12.12 -12.92
N ILE A 64 -7.14 12.30 -12.49
CA ILE A 64 -6.72 13.36 -11.58
C ILE A 64 -5.57 14.09 -12.27
N TYR A 65 -5.85 15.31 -12.73
CA TYR A 65 -4.86 16.09 -13.48
C TYR A 65 -4.10 17.09 -12.63
N SER A 66 -4.59 17.40 -11.45
CA SER A 66 -4.00 18.43 -10.63
C SER A 66 -4.20 18.14 -9.16
N ILE A 67 -3.51 18.91 -8.32
CA ILE A 67 -3.69 18.82 -6.87
C ILE A 67 -5.10 19.27 -6.48
N GLU A 68 -5.70 20.14 -7.26
CA GLU A 68 -7.07 20.57 -7.03
C GLU A 68 -8.06 19.42 -7.25
N ASP A 69 -7.82 18.60 -8.27
CA ASP A 69 -8.64 17.42 -8.49
C ASP A 69 -8.51 16.44 -7.32
N LEU A 70 -7.29 16.25 -6.82
CA LEU A 70 -7.05 15.39 -5.66
C LEU A 70 -7.76 15.95 -4.43
N LYS A 71 -7.68 17.25 -4.22
CA LYS A 71 -8.34 17.89 -3.09
C LYS A 71 -9.86 17.68 -3.17
N GLN A 72 -10.43 17.79 -4.35
CA GLN A 72 -11.86 17.55 -4.52
C GLN A 72 -12.21 16.10 -4.20
N LEU A 73 -11.40 15.15 -4.66
CA LEU A 73 -11.65 13.73 -4.35
C LEU A 73 -11.56 13.47 -2.86
N ILE A 74 -10.56 14.03 -2.18
CA ILE A 74 -10.42 13.88 -0.75
C ILE A 74 -11.65 14.45 -0.04
N PHE A 75 -12.10 15.61 -0.45
CA PHE A 75 -13.30 16.24 0.12
C PHE A 75 -14.52 15.32 -0.07
N ASP A 76 -14.70 14.79 -1.28
CA ASP A 76 -15.85 13.93 -1.56
C ASP A 76 -15.80 12.65 -0.72
N LEU A 77 -14.61 12.06 -0.55
CA LEU A 77 -14.48 10.85 0.28
C LEU A 77 -14.79 11.15 1.74
N LYS A 78 -14.34 12.30 2.24
CA LYS A 78 -14.65 12.68 3.62
C LYS A 78 -16.13 12.93 3.80
N ARG A 79 -16.82 13.44 2.79
CA ARG A 79 -18.27 13.62 2.85
C ARG A 79 -19.00 12.27 2.83
N SER A 80 -18.46 11.31 2.08
CA SER A 80 -19.06 9.96 2.00
C SER A 80 -18.89 9.18 3.31
N ASN A 81 -17.81 9.44 4.04
CA ASN A 81 -17.56 8.77 5.32
C ASN A 81 -16.77 9.71 6.22
N PRO A 82 -17.49 10.59 6.97
CA PRO A 82 -16.81 11.61 7.77
C PRO A 82 -15.92 11.07 8.87
N SER A 83 -16.13 9.85 9.33
CA SER A 83 -15.32 9.28 10.41
C SER A 83 -14.04 8.62 9.92
N ALA A 84 -13.91 8.38 8.64
CA ALA A 84 -12.74 7.69 8.09
C ALA A 84 -11.61 8.68 7.80
N ARG A 85 -10.38 8.26 8.08
CA ARG A 85 -9.20 9.01 7.62
C ARG A 85 -9.04 8.76 6.11
N VAL A 86 -8.57 9.75 5.40
CA VAL A 86 -8.28 9.60 3.97
C VAL A 86 -6.77 9.57 3.78
N HIS A 87 -6.29 8.46 3.25
CA HIS A 87 -4.87 8.23 2.96
C HIS A 87 -4.60 8.49 1.48
N VAL A 88 -3.39 8.94 1.17
CA VAL A 88 -2.93 8.98 -0.22
C VAL A 88 -1.63 8.19 -0.30
N LYS A 89 -1.61 7.18 -1.16
CA LYS A 89 -0.44 6.32 -1.36
C LYS A 89 0.40 6.82 -2.51
N LEU A 90 1.66 7.10 -2.20
CA LEU A 90 2.65 7.60 -3.16
C LEU A 90 3.81 6.63 -3.24
N VAL A 91 4.50 6.61 -4.37
CA VAL A 91 5.67 5.76 -4.55
C VAL A 91 6.93 6.57 -4.29
N SER A 92 7.86 5.97 -3.54
CA SER A 92 9.16 6.57 -3.28
C SER A 92 9.90 6.78 -4.59
N GLN A 93 10.20 8.02 -4.90
CA GLN A 93 10.93 8.40 -6.09
C GLN A 93 11.46 9.81 -5.90
N SER A 94 12.40 10.21 -6.76
CA SER A 94 12.95 11.54 -6.68
C SER A 94 11.84 12.58 -6.84
N GLY A 95 11.80 13.56 -5.95
CA GLY A 95 10.79 14.60 -5.98
C GLY A 95 9.53 14.27 -5.21
N ILE A 96 9.48 13.14 -4.51
CA ILE A 96 8.27 12.74 -3.80
C ILE A 96 7.92 13.71 -2.67
N GLY A 97 8.91 14.45 -2.16
CA GLY A 97 8.65 15.45 -1.13
C GLY A 97 7.70 16.53 -1.60
N ALA A 98 7.86 17.02 -2.83
CA ALA A 98 6.96 18.02 -3.39
C ALA A 98 5.54 17.46 -3.53
N VAL A 99 5.43 16.21 -3.96
CA VAL A 99 4.12 15.57 -4.10
C VAL A 99 3.47 15.41 -2.72
N ALA A 100 4.23 14.96 -1.73
CA ALA A 100 3.72 14.83 -0.36
C ALA A 100 3.23 16.16 0.19
N THR A 101 3.95 17.24 -0.11
CA THR A 101 3.54 18.58 0.28
C THR A 101 2.19 18.94 -0.32
N GLY A 102 2.01 18.68 -1.62
CA GLY A 102 0.73 18.92 -2.27
C GLY A 102 -0.41 18.09 -1.67
N VAL A 103 -0.13 16.84 -1.35
CA VAL A 103 -1.11 15.95 -0.73
C VAL A 103 -1.52 16.48 0.65
N ALA A 104 -0.55 16.96 1.44
CA ALA A 104 -0.86 17.54 2.75
C ALA A 104 -1.71 18.80 2.60
N LYS A 105 -1.38 19.65 1.64
CA LYS A 105 -2.17 20.85 1.37
C LYS A 105 -3.57 20.52 0.88
N ALA A 106 -3.74 19.38 0.22
CA ALA A 106 -5.04 18.91 -0.24
C ALA A 106 -5.87 18.28 0.89
N LYS A 107 -5.36 18.28 2.12
CA LYS A 107 -6.08 17.87 3.32
C LYS A 107 -6.20 16.36 3.51
N ALA A 108 -5.28 15.58 2.96
CA ALA A 108 -5.20 14.17 3.31
C ALA A 108 -4.83 14.02 4.78
N ASP A 109 -5.29 12.95 5.41
CA ASP A 109 -4.96 12.67 6.81
C ASP A 109 -3.69 11.87 6.93
N VAL A 110 -3.42 10.97 5.98
CA VAL A 110 -2.26 10.08 6.01
C VAL A 110 -1.58 10.12 4.66
N VAL A 111 -0.26 10.28 4.67
CA VAL A 111 0.56 10.15 3.47
C VAL A 111 1.34 8.85 3.60
N LEU A 112 1.11 7.93 2.68
CA LEU A 112 1.84 6.65 2.66
C LEU A 112 2.93 6.71 1.60
N ILE A 113 4.17 6.53 2.03
CA ILE A 113 5.32 6.44 1.14
C ILE A 113 5.64 4.96 0.93
N SER A 114 5.51 4.49 -0.30
CA SER A 114 5.68 3.08 -0.62
C SER A 114 6.98 2.87 -1.38
N GLY A 115 7.81 1.94 -0.90
CA GLY A 115 9.05 1.62 -1.59
C GLY A 115 8.82 0.98 -2.95
N HIS A 116 9.89 0.95 -3.76
CA HIS A 116 9.80 0.41 -5.13
C HIS A 116 9.61 -1.12 -5.14
N ASP A 117 10.04 -1.80 -4.10
CA ASP A 117 9.89 -3.25 -4.01
C ASP A 117 8.45 -3.61 -3.67
N GLY A 118 7.81 -4.37 -4.53
CA GLY A 118 6.45 -4.80 -4.28
C GLY A 118 5.61 -4.69 -5.53
N GLY A 119 4.37 -5.12 -5.39
CA GLY A 119 3.44 -5.11 -6.49
C GLY A 119 3.48 -6.40 -7.29
N THR A 120 2.75 -6.40 -8.36
CA THR A 120 2.50 -7.61 -9.15
C THR A 120 3.59 -7.91 -10.16
N GLY A 121 3.80 -9.20 -10.42
CA GLY A 121 4.66 -9.64 -11.51
C GLY A 121 4.05 -9.39 -12.89
N ALA A 122 2.81 -8.93 -12.94
CA ALA A 122 2.17 -8.60 -14.22
C ALA A 122 2.66 -7.28 -14.82
N SER A 123 3.40 -6.49 -14.04
CA SER A 123 3.93 -5.21 -14.55
C SER A 123 5.01 -5.45 -15.61
N PRO A 124 5.18 -4.50 -16.54
CA PRO A 124 6.29 -4.60 -17.50
C PRO A 124 7.64 -4.70 -16.79
N LEU A 125 8.57 -5.40 -17.43
CA LEU A 125 9.86 -5.68 -16.81
C LEU A 125 10.63 -4.42 -16.44
N ASN A 126 10.57 -3.40 -17.29
CA ASN A 126 11.25 -2.14 -16.98
C ASN A 126 10.69 -1.49 -15.71
N SER A 127 9.38 -1.53 -15.54
CA SER A 127 8.76 -1.00 -14.32
C SER A 127 9.19 -1.79 -13.09
N LEU A 128 9.24 -3.12 -13.21
CA LEU A 128 9.64 -3.98 -12.09
C LEU A 128 11.08 -3.72 -11.65
N LYS A 129 11.94 -3.37 -12.58
CA LYS A 129 13.37 -3.23 -12.30
C LYS A 129 13.81 -1.81 -12.01
N HIS A 130 13.17 -0.81 -12.61
CA HIS A 130 13.73 0.54 -12.66
C HIS A 130 12.83 1.66 -12.12
N ALA A 131 11.58 1.37 -11.80
CA ALA A 131 10.67 2.41 -11.31
C ALA A 131 10.78 2.54 -9.79
N GLY A 132 10.92 3.78 -9.31
CA GLY A 132 10.90 4.06 -7.88
C GLY A 132 12.24 3.84 -7.19
N THR A 133 12.26 4.15 -5.89
CA THR A 133 13.44 4.02 -5.03
C THR A 133 13.06 3.26 -3.76
N PRO A 134 14.05 2.82 -2.97
CA PRO A 134 13.75 2.21 -1.68
C PRO A 134 12.98 3.17 -0.77
N TRP A 135 12.20 2.60 0.14
CA TRP A 135 11.34 3.40 1.01
C TRP A 135 12.11 4.40 1.86
N GLU A 136 13.34 4.04 2.25
CA GLU A 136 14.16 4.91 3.12
C GLU A 136 14.40 6.27 2.48
N ILE A 137 14.70 6.28 1.19
CA ILE A 137 15.02 7.51 0.47
C ILE A 137 13.76 8.39 0.36
N GLY A 138 12.65 7.81 -0.07
CA GLY A 138 11.42 8.59 -0.21
C GLY A 138 10.87 9.08 1.10
N LEU A 139 10.96 8.25 2.14
CA LEU A 139 10.50 8.66 3.48
C LEU A 139 11.30 9.83 3.99
N ALA A 140 12.62 9.77 3.88
CA ALA A 140 13.48 10.86 4.36
C ALA A 140 13.18 12.15 3.61
N GLU A 141 13.03 12.08 2.30
CA GLU A 141 12.71 13.27 1.50
C GLU A 141 11.34 13.85 1.89
N ALA A 142 10.33 13.00 2.02
CA ALA A 142 8.99 13.47 2.36
C ALA A 142 8.98 14.11 3.74
N GLN A 143 9.62 13.48 4.72
CA GLN A 143 9.70 14.02 6.08
C GLN A 143 10.33 15.41 6.07
N GLN A 144 11.48 15.56 5.42
CA GLN A 144 12.20 16.83 5.41
C GLN A 144 11.41 17.91 4.69
N THR A 145 10.82 17.58 3.55
CA THR A 145 10.07 18.57 2.78
C THR A 145 8.83 19.03 3.54
N LEU A 146 8.12 18.09 4.18
CA LEU A 146 6.97 18.46 5.00
C LEU A 146 7.36 19.34 6.17
N MET A 147 8.51 19.07 6.79
CA MET A 147 8.97 19.88 7.91
C MET A 147 9.34 21.30 7.47
N VAL A 148 10.10 21.41 6.38
CA VAL A 148 10.53 22.72 5.88
C VAL A 148 9.32 23.59 5.51
N ASN A 149 8.24 22.99 5.06
CA ASN A 149 7.03 23.72 4.67
C ASN A 149 5.99 23.84 5.79
N ASN A 150 6.35 23.45 7.03
CA ASN A 150 5.46 23.51 8.19
C ASN A 150 4.18 22.72 7.99
N LEU A 151 4.26 21.61 7.27
CA LEU A 151 3.11 20.75 7.01
C LEU A 151 3.18 19.42 7.72
N ARG A 152 4.34 19.09 8.33
CA ARG A 152 4.53 17.75 8.91
C ARG A 152 3.49 17.44 9.98
N GLY A 153 3.10 18.42 10.78
CA GLY A 153 2.11 18.21 11.83
C GLY A 153 0.69 18.04 11.35
N ARG A 154 0.42 18.26 10.08
CA ARG A 154 -0.92 18.13 9.52
C ARG A 154 -1.25 16.71 9.08
N VAL A 155 -0.25 15.84 8.91
CA VAL A 155 -0.46 14.50 8.36
C VAL A 155 0.23 13.47 9.21
N THR A 156 -0.31 12.25 9.18
CA THR A 156 0.38 11.06 9.66
C THR A 156 1.19 10.49 8.50
N VAL A 157 2.44 10.13 8.75
CA VAL A 157 3.29 9.55 7.72
C VAL A 157 3.39 8.04 7.93
N GLN A 158 3.03 7.30 6.89
CA GLN A 158 3.04 5.84 6.88
C GLN A 158 4.03 5.35 5.83
N VAL A 159 4.63 4.20 6.03
CA VAL A 159 5.62 3.66 5.10
C VAL A 159 5.36 2.17 4.89
N ASP A 160 5.57 1.70 3.66
CA ASP A 160 5.58 0.28 3.34
C ASP A 160 6.57 0.02 2.19
N GLY A 161 6.62 -1.24 1.76
CA GLY A 161 7.51 -1.64 0.69
C GLY A 161 8.74 -2.35 1.22
N GLN A 162 8.58 -3.62 1.62
CA GLN A 162 9.63 -4.50 2.16
C GLN A 162 9.99 -4.21 3.60
N MET A 163 8.99 -3.85 4.40
CA MET A 163 9.15 -3.85 5.86
C MET A 163 9.08 -5.29 6.34
N LYS A 164 10.10 -5.76 7.04
CA LYS A 164 10.18 -7.17 7.44
C LYS A 164 10.55 -7.41 8.88
N THR A 165 11.28 -6.47 9.51
CA THR A 165 11.87 -6.70 10.83
C THR A 165 11.56 -5.53 11.76
N GLY A 166 11.79 -5.76 13.07
CA GLY A 166 11.70 -4.66 14.04
C GLY A 166 12.73 -3.59 13.77
N ARG A 167 13.90 -3.98 13.25
CA ARG A 167 14.92 -3.00 12.88
C ARG A 167 14.40 -2.06 11.78
N ASP A 168 13.69 -2.61 10.77
CA ASP A 168 13.09 -1.78 9.74
C ASP A 168 12.15 -0.75 10.35
N VAL A 169 11.32 -1.18 11.31
CA VAL A 169 10.36 -0.28 11.97
C VAL A 169 11.10 0.85 12.68
N VAL A 170 12.15 0.52 13.43
CA VAL A 170 12.88 1.53 14.19
C VAL A 170 13.57 2.52 13.24
N ILE A 171 14.18 2.02 12.17
CA ILE A 171 14.81 2.91 11.18
C ILE A 171 13.75 3.82 10.56
N ALA A 172 12.58 3.27 10.21
CA ALA A 172 11.53 4.09 9.63
C ALA A 172 11.04 5.16 10.62
N ALA A 173 10.93 4.81 11.90
CA ALA A 173 10.54 5.78 12.92
C ALA A 173 11.57 6.91 13.02
N LEU A 174 12.85 6.55 12.99
CA LEU A 174 13.92 7.55 13.04
C LEU A 174 13.90 8.48 11.83
N LEU A 175 13.42 7.98 10.69
CA LEU A 175 13.29 8.78 9.47
C LEU A 175 11.96 9.53 9.39
N GLY A 176 11.06 9.34 10.37
CA GLY A 176 9.87 10.14 10.47
C GLY A 176 8.54 9.40 10.36
N ALA A 177 8.53 8.10 10.10
CA ALA A 177 7.27 7.38 9.95
C ALA A 177 6.60 7.13 11.30
N GLU A 178 5.29 7.13 11.30
CA GLU A 178 4.46 6.87 12.47
C GLU A 178 3.67 5.58 12.35
N GLU A 179 3.44 5.10 11.13
CA GLU A 179 2.71 3.86 10.86
C GLU A 179 3.46 3.05 9.82
N TYR A 180 3.36 1.73 9.91
CA TYR A 180 4.22 0.82 9.17
C TYR A 180 3.38 -0.28 8.53
N GLY A 181 3.55 -0.49 7.23
CA GLY A 181 2.79 -1.49 6.49
C GLY A 181 3.63 -2.69 6.11
N PHE A 182 3.05 -3.87 6.23
CA PHE A 182 3.71 -5.13 5.93
C PHE A 182 2.87 -5.94 4.96
N ALA A 183 3.51 -6.51 3.94
CA ALA A 183 2.81 -7.36 2.99
C ALA A 183 3.56 -8.67 2.76
N THR A 184 4.82 -8.59 2.29
CA THR A 184 5.60 -9.79 1.98
C THR A 184 5.84 -10.64 3.23
N ALA A 185 6.20 -10.01 4.36
CA ALA A 185 6.53 -10.77 5.56
C ALA A 185 5.34 -11.62 6.05
N PRO A 186 4.14 -11.07 6.23
CA PRO A 186 3.02 -11.94 6.63
C PRO A 186 2.64 -12.96 5.55
N MET A 187 2.87 -12.67 4.27
CA MET A 187 2.62 -13.65 3.23
C MET A 187 3.58 -14.85 3.36
N VAL A 188 4.86 -14.57 3.60
CA VAL A 188 5.85 -15.64 3.79
C VAL A 188 5.49 -16.46 5.03
N VAL A 189 5.11 -15.79 6.11
CA VAL A 189 4.68 -16.48 7.33
C VAL A 189 3.47 -17.37 7.06
N SER A 190 2.62 -16.99 6.11
CA SER A 190 1.44 -17.77 5.70
C SER A 190 1.77 -18.86 4.69
N GLY A 191 3.03 -19.01 4.28
CA GLY A 191 3.44 -20.08 3.40
C GLY A 191 3.92 -19.66 2.02
N CYS A 192 3.96 -18.37 1.71
CA CYS A 192 4.42 -17.90 0.40
C CYS A 192 5.90 -18.23 0.20
N ILE A 193 6.24 -18.77 -0.95
CA ILE A 193 7.63 -19.13 -1.28
C ILE A 193 8.26 -18.14 -2.27
N LEU A 194 7.62 -17.00 -2.49
CA LEU A 194 8.14 -15.90 -3.32
C LEU A 194 8.40 -16.29 -4.78
N MET A 195 7.61 -17.23 -5.31
CA MET A 195 7.75 -17.63 -6.71
C MET A 195 7.32 -16.56 -7.71
N ARG A 196 6.50 -15.61 -7.26
CA ARG A 196 6.06 -14.45 -8.04
C ARG A 196 5.27 -14.82 -9.30
N VAL A 197 4.55 -15.93 -9.26
CA VAL A 197 3.65 -16.33 -10.34
C VAL A 197 2.17 -16.09 -9.99
N CYS A 198 1.92 -15.25 -8.96
CA CYS A 198 0.56 -14.99 -8.51
C CYS A 198 -0.30 -14.35 -9.61
N HIS A 199 0.31 -13.56 -10.49
CA HIS A 199 -0.43 -12.93 -11.57
C HIS A 199 -0.95 -13.94 -12.61
N LEU A 200 -0.43 -15.15 -12.59
CA LEU A 200 -0.85 -16.23 -13.50
C LEU A 200 -1.94 -17.12 -12.89
N ASP A 201 -2.31 -16.86 -11.63
CA ASP A 201 -3.25 -17.69 -10.88
C ASP A 201 -2.75 -19.12 -10.68
N THR A 202 -1.42 -19.28 -10.59
CA THR A 202 -0.77 -20.59 -10.49
C THR A 202 0.07 -20.73 -9.23
N CYS A 203 -0.31 -20.03 -8.15
CA CYS A 203 0.44 -20.08 -6.89
C CYS A 203 0.53 -21.52 -6.41
N PRO A 204 1.73 -22.12 -6.34
CA PRO A 204 1.85 -23.54 -6.03
C PRO A 204 1.54 -23.88 -4.57
N VAL A 205 1.54 -22.89 -3.68
CA VAL A 205 1.27 -23.11 -2.26
C VAL A 205 -0.11 -22.59 -1.83
N GLY A 206 -0.92 -22.15 -2.77
CA GLY A 206 -2.31 -21.77 -2.50
C GLY A 206 -2.53 -20.45 -1.79
N VAL A 207 -1.49 -19.65 -1.57
CA VAL A 207 -1.61 -18.39 -0.83
C VAL A 207 -2.34 -17.33 -1.66
N ALA A 208 -2.03 -17.25 -2.95
CA ALA A 208 -2.50 -16.13 -3.79
C ALA A 208 -3.12 -16.66 -5.08
N THR A 209 -4.17 -17.43 -4.96
CA THR A 209 -4.87 -17.97 -6.12
C THR A 209 -6.36 -18.14 -5.81
N GLN A 210 -7.19 -18.05 -6.87
CA GLN A 210 -8.60 -18.36 -6.77
C GLN A 210 -8.91 -19.77 -7.29
N ASN A 211 -7.92 -20.48 -7.82
CA ASN A 211 -8.09 -21.84 -8.32
C ASN A 211 -8.43 -22.76 -7.15
N PRO A 212 -9.61 -23.43 -7.17
CA PRO A 212 -10.02 -24.24 -6.02
C PRO A 212 -9.05 -25.37 -5.66
N GLN A 213 -8.45 -26.00 -6.66
CA GLN A 213 -7.52 -27.10 -6.40
C GLN A 213 -6.23 -26.61 -5.75
N LEU A 214 -5.73 -25.46 -6.20
CA LEU A 214 -4.51 -24.90 -5.60
C LEU A 214 -4.76 -24.34 -4.21
N ARG A 215 -5.96 -23.82 -3.97
CA ARG A 215 -6.30 -23.31 -2.64
C ARG A 215 -6.26 -24.36 -1.56
N GLU A 216 -6.49 -25.61 -1.92
CA GLU A 216 -6.41 -26.73 -0.97
C GLU A 216 -5.00 -26.91 -0.39
N ARG A 217 -3.98 -26.38 -1.06
CA ARG A 217 -2.60 -26.47 -0.60
C ARG A 217 -2.25 -25.45 0.49
N PHE A 218 -3.14 -24.48 0.73
CA PHE A 218 -2.85 -23.43 1.70
C PHE A 218 -2.79 -24.01 3.12
N THR A 219 -1.68 -23.75 3.82
CA THR A 219 -1.46 -24.26 5.17
C THR A 219 -1.26 -23.15 6.19
N GLY A 220 -1.43 -21.89 5.80
CA GLY A 220 -1.26 -20.76 6.71
C GLY A 220 -2.33 -20.73 7.80
N LYS A 221 -1.98 -20.14 8.93
CA LYS A 221 -2.90 -19.95 10.05
C LYS A 221 -2.76 -18.55 10.60
N PRO A 222 -3.86 -17.94 11.06
CA PRO A 222 -3.78 -16.60 11.65
C PRO A 222 -2.82 -16.53 12.85
N GLU A 223 -2.70 -17.61 13.60
CA GLU A 223 -1.81 -17.66 14.76
C GLU A 223 -0.36 -17.45 14.37
N PHE A 224 0.05 -17.94 13.19
CA PHE A 224 1.41 -17.75 12.73
C PHE A 224 1.70 -16.26 12.52
N VAL A 225 0.76 -15.54 11.92
CA VAL A 225 0.92 -14.10 11.67
C VAL A 225 0.92 -13.34 13.00
N LYS A 226 0.02 -13.69 13.91
CA LYS A 226 -0.02 -13.04 15.22
C LYS A 226 1.32 -13.19 15.93
N THR A 227 1.83 -14.43 16.00
CA THR A 227 3.10 -14.72 16.69
C THR A 227 4.25 -13.94 16.03
N PHE A 228 4.28 -13.90 14.71
CA PHE A 228 5.31 -13.15 14.00
C PHE A 228 5.32 -11.69 14.44
N PHE A 229 4.14 -11.05 14.49
CA PHE A 229 4.09 -9.64 14.88
C PHE A 229 4.37 -9.43 16.36
N GLU A 230 4.07 -10.39 17.22
CA GLU A 230 4.47 -10.31 18.62
C GLU A 230 5.98 -10.31 18.76
N TYR A 231 6.68 -11.19 18.02
CA TYR A 231 8.14 -11.22 18.03
C TYR A 231 8.72 -9.93 17.42
N LEU A 232 8.11 -9.44 16.35
CA LEU A 232 8.57 -8.20 15.74
C LEU A 232 8.45 -7.04 16.71
N ALA A 233 7.33 -6.95 17.42
CA ALA A 233 7.14 -5.91 18.42
C ALA A 233 8.15 -6.01 19.54
N GLU A 234 8.52 -7.24 19.95
CA GLU A 234 9.52 -7.42 20.97
C GLU A 234 10.90 -6.95 20.49
N GLU A 235 11.23 -7.22 19.24
CA GLU A 235 12.47 -6.72 18.65
C GLU A 235 12.50 -5.19 18.67
N VAL A 236 11.35 -4.56 18.32
CA VAL A 236 11.25 -3.10 18.39
C VAL A 236 11.50 -2.61 19.81
N ARG A 237 10.91 -3.27 20.81
CA ARG A 237 11.12 -2.89 22.21
C ARG A 237 12.58 -2.96 22.61
N GLU A 238 13.30 -3.99 22.14
CA GLU A 238 14.72 -4.12 22.46
C GLU A 238 15.52 -2.96 21.91
N TYR A 239 15.27 -2.58 20.65
CA TYR A 239 15.95 -1.42 20.06
C TYR A 239 15.60 -0.13 20.78
N LEU A 240 14.31 0.06 21.12
CA LEU A 240 13.91 1.26 21.83
C LEU A 240 14.61 1.35 23.19
N ALA A 241 14.75 0.23 23.89
CA ALA A 241 15.44 0.21 25.18
C ALA A 241 16.90 0.60 25.01
N GLU A 242 17.56 0.05 23.99
CA GLU A 242 18.96 0.41 23.73
C GLU A 242 19.12 1.88 23.41
N LEU A 243 18.15 2.46 22.72
CA LEU A 243 18.19 3.88 22.35
C LEU A 243 17.69 4.80 23.47
N GLY A 244 17.11 4.25 24.53
CA GLY A 244 16.62 5.03 25.64
C GLY A 244 15.22 5.58 25.50
N PHE A 245 14.40 4.98 24.62
CA PHE A 245 13.04 5.42 24.39
C PHE A 245 12.02 4.43 24.92
N ARG A 246 10.89 4.93 25.41
CA ARG A 246 9.78 4.08 25.86
C ARG A 246 8.79 3.77 24.73
N THR A 247 8.69 4.61 23.83
CA THR A 247 7.74 4.48 22.71
C THR A 247 8.42 4.94 21.43
N UNK A 248 7.84 4.48 19.96
CA UNK A 248 8.22 4.76 19.07
C UNK A 248 8.27 5.70 18.87
N UNK A 249 7.84 8.83 19.69
CA UNK A 249 7.93 9.29 19.56
C UNK A 249 8.12 9.53 19.56
#